data_6605e70d56887c31f5e125db13adb0a1
#
_entry.id   6605e70d56887c31f5e125db13adb0a1
#
_cell.length_a   1.000
_cell.length_b   1.000
_cell.length_c   1.000
_cell.angle_alpha   90.00
_cell.angle_beta   90.00
_cell.angle_gamma   90.00
#
_symmetry.space_group_name_H-M   'P 1'
#
loop_
_entity.id
_entity.type
_entity.pdbx_description
1 polymer ?
#
loop_
_entity_poly.entity_id
_entity_poly.type
_entity_poly.pdbx_seq_one_letter_code
_entity_poly.pdbx_strand_id
1 'polypeptide(L)'
;MTEAKSIHGQWSSRLIFILAATGSAVGLGNIWKFPYITGENGGGAFVLVYLLCIAVVGIPIMMSEVMLGRRGRQSPINTMTRLARAEGAHPAWSLIGWGGVLAGFFILSYYSVIAGWAIAYVFRAAGGVFSGIDAAGVKQVFGDLVEDPERLIAWHTLFMLMSMVVVARGVRAGLEKAVTWLMPALFVLLIVMVGYAMNTGSFAEGLKFLFEPDFDKLLYACEMVDGAQQCEISGAPILVALGHAFFTLSLGMGAIMVYGSYMPKQSSIAGSAILIALLDTLVALVAGMAIFPIVFANGLEPGAGPGLIFQTLPIAFGSMPGGQLFGTLFFVLLVFAAWSSAISLIEPAVAWLVENRGMTRVRAASWIGLITWLLGLGSIFSFNLWSGERYKLFGKSFFDLLDYLAANIMLPLGGLLIAIFAGWFMSRESSQHEFAMAQPFYSLWRGTIRFLTPLAVVMVFLNAVGVL
;
A
#
# COMPACT_ATOMS: atom_id res chain seq x y z
N MET A 1 22.96 -6.46 26.88
CA MET A 1 23.19 -5.74 25.63
C MET A 1 23.11 -4.25 25.89
N THR A 2 24.09 -3.45 25.48
CA THR A 2 24.03 -1.99 25.54
C THR A 2 22.88 -1.50 24.65
N GLU A 3 22.04 -0.63 25.20
CA GLU A 3 20.88 -0.09 24.48
C GLU A 3 21.30 0.66 23.21
N ALA A 4 20.80 0.21 22.08
CA ALA A 4 20.99 0.93 20.83
C ALA A 4 20.18 2.24 20.83
N LYS A 5 20.83 3.35 20.59
CA LYS A 5 20.18 4.62 20.32
C LYS A 5 20.09 4.81 18.80
N SER A 6 18.91 5.17 18.28
CA SER A 6 18.77 5.55 16.89
C SER A 6 19.45 6.90 16.65
N ILE A 7 20.25 7.00 15.59
CA ILE A 7 20.86 8.28 15.15
C ILE A 7 19.86 9.19 14.44
N HIS A 8 18.72 8.64 14.03
CA HIS A 8 17.65 9.36 13.31
C HIS A 8 16.65 10.06 14.25
N GLY A 9 16.78 9.83 15.58
CA GLY A 9 15.80 10.29 16.57
C GLY A 9 14.65 9.31 16.78
N GLN A 10 13.60 9.78 17.44
CA GLN A 10 12.40 8.99 17.75
C GLN A 10 11.16 9.84 17.48
N TRP A 11 10.02 9.16 17.22
CA TRP A 11 8.72 9.80 17.19
C TRP A 11 8.45 10.51 18.54
N SER A 12 7.81 11.66 18.50
CA SER A 12 7.54 12.44 19.73
C SER A 12 6.55 11.74 20.66
N SER A 13 5.68 10.90 20.12
CA SER A 13 4.69 10.14 20.90
C SER A 13 4.26 8.85 20.19
N ARG A 14 3.54 7.98 20.95
CA ARG A 14 2.87 6.80 20.40
C ARG A 14 1.85 7.17 19.33
N LEU A 15 1.07 8.24 19.52
CA LEU A 15 0.08 8.71 18.56
C LEU A 15 0.72 9.07 17.22
N ILE A 16 1.84 9.78 17.24
CA ILE A 16 2.58 10.14 16.02
C ILE A 16 3.12 8.90 15.33
N PHE A 17 3.63 7.91 16.04
CA PHE A 17 4.01 6.62 15.45
C PHE A 17 2.81 5.95 14.76
N ILE A 18 1.64 5.92 15.40
CA ILE A 18 0.41 5.33 14.82
C ILE A 18 0.02 6.11 13.55
N LEU A 19 -0.02 7.44 13.58
CA LEU A 19 -0.32 8.27 12.42
C LEU A 19 0.67 8.05 11.28
N ALA A 20 1.97 7.96 11.58
CA ALA A 20 3.01 7.72 10.58
C ALA A 20 2.87 6.33 9.95
N ALA A 21 2.70 5.28 10.75
CA ALA A 21 2.55 3.92 10.24
C ALA A 21 1.20 3.72 9.53
N THR A 22 0.12 4.35 10.01
CA THR A 22 -1.16 4.40 9.27
C THR A 22 -0.99 5.15 7.95
N GLY A 23 -0.28 6.28 7.92
CA GLY A 23 -0.01 7.00 6.67
C GLY A 23 0.94 6.26 5.71
N SER A 24 1.74 5.32 6.22
CA SER A 24 2.49 4.37 5.39
C SER A 24 1.58 3.32 4.77
N ALA A 25 0.64 2.79 5.54
CA ALA A 25 -0.32 1.77 5.11
C ALA A 25 -1.38 2.37 4.19
N VAL A 26 -2.06 3.43 4.63
CA VAL A 26 -3.12 4.11 3.86
C VAL A 26 -2.53 4.80 2.64
N GLY A 27 -2.87 4.30 1.46
CA GLY A 27 -2.36 4.80 0.19
C GLY A 27 -3.28 4.52 -0.99
N LEU A 28 -2.69 4.38 -2.16
CA LEU A 28 -3.40 3.93 -3.36
C LEU A 28 -4.00 2.52 -3.17
N GLY A 29 -3.46 1.73 -2.24
CA GLY A 29 -4.01 0.43 -1.86
C GLY A 29 -5.47 0.50 -1.41
N ASN A 30 -5.79 1.42 -0.52
CA ASN A 30 -7.11 1.56 0.09
C ASN A 30 -8.11 2.28 -0.80
N ILE A 31 -7.68 3.34 -1.51
CA ILE A 31 -8.59 4.22 -2.26
C ILE A 31 -8.71 3.80 -3.72
N TRP A 32 -7.67 3.18 -4.27
CA TRP A 32 -7.63 2.74 -5.66
C TRP A 32 -7.78 1.21 -5.79
N LYS A 33 -6.85 0.44 -5.20
CA LYS A 33 -6.78 -1.01 -5.42
C LYS A 33 -7.93 -1.76 -4.75
N PHE A 34 -8.21 -1.48 -3.48
CA PHE A 34 -9.27 -2.14 -2.72
C PHE A 34 -10.65 -2.07 -3.39
N PRO A 35 -11.15 -0.87 -3.84
CA PRO A 35 -12.46 -0.83 -4.48
C PRO A 35 -12.55 -1.69 -5.73
N TYR A 36 -11.58 -1.60 -6.66
CA TYR A 36 -11.71 -2.35 -7.89
C TYR A 36 -11.56 -3.87 -7.67
N ILE A 37 -10.61 -4.33 -6.83
CA ILE A 37 -10.51 -5.77 -6.56
C ILE A 37 -11.71 -6.30 -5.78
N THR A 38 -12.35 -5.49 -4.95
CA THR A 38 -13.62 -5.83 -4.29
C THR A 38 -14.72 -5.99 -5.33
N GLY A 39 -14.76 -5.08 -6.32
CA GLY A 39 -15.68 -5.15 -7.45
C GLY A 39 -15.52 -6.40 -8.30
N GLU A 40 -14.28 -6.79 -8.59
CA GLU A 40 -13.95 -7.97 -9.41
C GLU A 40 -14.15 -9.30 -8.69
N ASN A 41 -14.09 -9.33 -7.34
CA ASN A 41 -14.01 -10.56 -6.55
C ASN A 41 -15.24 -10.83 -5.63
N GLY A 42 -16.42 -10.30 -5.97
CA GLY A 42 -17.67 -10.67 -5.28
C GLY A 42 -18.06 -9.79 -4.08
N GLY A 43 -17.57 -8.55 -4.02
CA GLY A 43 -18.09 -7.55 -3.07
C GLY A 43 -17.88 -7.92 -1.60
N GLY A 44 -18.98 -7.98 -0.82
CA GLY A 44 -18.94 -8.19 0.64
C GLY A 44 -18.31 -9.49 1.09
N ALA A 45 -18.40 -10.58 0.31
CA ALA A 45 -17.73 -11.84 0.64
C ALA A 45 -16.20 -11.70 0.56
N PHE A 46 -15.71 -11.01 -0.48
CA PHE A 46 -14.29 -10.68 -0.59
C PHE A 46 -13.82 -9.81 0.58
N VAL A 47 -14.60 -8.83 1.00
CA VAL A 47 -14.31 -7.98 2.16
C VAL A 47 -14.15 -8.82 3.44
N LEU A 48 -15.03 -9.79 3.70
CA LEU A 48 -14.89 -10.67 4.86
C LEU A 48 -13.60 -11.48 4.83
N VAL A 49 -13.24 -12.05 3.69
CA VAL A 49 -11.98 -12.79 3.53
C VAL A 49 -10.77 -11.85 3.73
N TYR A 50 -10.82 -10.65 3.15
CA TYR A 50 -9.80 -9.64 3.36
C TYR A 50 -9.62 -9.27 4.84
N LEU A 51 -10.71 -9.05 5.59
CA LEU A 51 -10.67 -8.77 7.02
C LEU A 51 -10.03 -9.93 7.81
N LEU A 52 -10.35 -11.16 7.44
CA LEU A 52 -9.73 -12.34 8.04
C LEU A 52 -8.23 -12.40 7.76
N CYS A 53 -7.81 -12.11 6.52
CA CYS A 53 -6.39 -12.05 6.14
C CYS A 53 -5.63 -10.96 6.92
N ILE A 54 -6.22 -9.77 7.10
CA ILE A 54 -5.66 -8.70 7.94
C ILE A 54 -5.47 -9.20 9.38
N ALA A 55 -6.51 -9.82 9.97
CA ALA A 55 -6.47 -10.23 11.37
C ALA A 55 -5.46 -11.37 11.61
N VAL A 56 -5.43 -12.37 10.73
CA VAL A 56 -4.71 -13.63 10.94
C VAL A 56 -3.27 -13.57 10.42
N VAL A 57 -3.03 -12.80 9.35
CA VAL A 57 -1.70 -12.72 8.71
C VAL A 57 -1.11 -11.33 8.85
N GLY A 58 -1.86 -10.29 8.50
CA GLY A 58 -1.38 -8.92 8.46
C GLY A 58 -0.92 -8.40 9.82
N ILE A 59 -1.78 -8.47 10.83
CA ILE A 59 -1.46 -7.99 12.20
C ILE A 59 -0.26 -8.72 12.81
N PRO A 60 -0.16 -10.07 12.78
CA PRO A 60 1.01 -10.77 13.32
C PRO A 60 2.33 -10.42 12.64
N ILE A 61 2.34 -10.21 11.31
CA ILE A 61 3.55 -9.78 10.60
C ILE A 61 3.89 -8.32 10.96
N MET A 62 2.90 -7.43 10.97
CA MET A 62 3.11 -6.03 11.39
C MET A 62 3.70 -5.94 12.79
N MET A 63 3.16 -6.71 13.74
CA MET A 63 3.72 -6.81 15.09
C MET A 63 5.19 -7.25 15.05
N SER A 64 5.52 -8.21 14.20
CA SER A 64 6.89 -8.71 14.03
C SER A 64 7.82 -7.65 13.45
N GLU A 65 7.40 -6.94 12.39
CA GLU A 65 8.21 -5.86 11.79
C GLU A 65 8.48 -4.71 12.77
N VAL A 66 7.44 -4.26 13.47
CA VAL A 66 7.59 -3.22 14.50
C VAL A 66 8.53 -3.68 15.63
N MET A 67 8.40 -4.94 16.06
CA MET A 67 9.27 -5.53 17.08
C MET A 67 10.73 -5.56 16.63
N LEU A 68 10.98 -6.07 15.43
CA LEU A 68 12.34 -6.14 14.86
C LEU A 68 12.93 -4.73 14.73
N GLY A 69 12.16 -3.78 14.18
CA GLY A 69 12.59 -2.39 14.03
C GLY A 69 12.91 -1.74 15.37
N ARG A 70 12.00 -1.83 16.36
CA ARG A 70 12.20 -1.24 17.68
C ARG A 70 13.42 -1.80 18.41
N ARG A 71 13.65 -3.11 18.30
CA ARG A 71 14.80 -3.78 18.89
C ARG A 71 16.11 -3.44 18.16
N GLY A 72 16.07 -3.31 16.82
CA GLY A 72 17.23 -2.97 15.99
C GLY A 72 17.66 -1.49 16.07
N ARG A 73 16.71 -0.57 16.17
CA ARG A 73 16.95 0.89 16.24
C ARG A 73 17.71 1.48 15.05
N GLN A 74 17.70 0.82 13.92
CA GLN A 74 18.45 1.17 12.71
C GLN A 74 17.60 0.91 11.46
N SER A 75 18.15 1.21 10.29
CA SER A 75 17.57 0.80 9.00
C SER A 75 17.31 -0.70 8.96
N PRO A 76 16.39 -1.19 8.13
CA PRO A 76 16.04 -2.62 8.06
C PRO A 76 17.25 -3.52 7.82
N ILE A 77 18.18 -3.12 6.97
CA ILE A 77 19.41 -3.88 6.66
C ILE A 77 20.27 -4.05 7.91
N ASN A 78 20.56 -2.95 8.59
CA ASN A 78 21.40 -2.97 9.79
C ASN A 78 20.69 -3.64 10.98
N THR A 79 19.37 -3.43 11.10
CA THR A 79 18.50 -4.11 12.06
C THR A 79 18.61 -5.61 11.92
N MET A 80 18.39 -6.16 10.73
CA MET A 80 18.44 -7.60 10.50
C MET A 80 19.84 -8.17 10.67
N THR A 81 20.88 -7.46 10.21
CA THR A 81 22.29 -7.84 10.44
C THR A 81 22.61 -7.95 11.94
N ARG A 82 22.17 -6.96 12.72
CA ARG A 82 22.40 -6.92 14.16
C ARG A 82 21.65 -8.02 14.91
N LEU A 83 20.35 -8.19 14.58
CA LEU A 83 19.51 -9.16 15.25
C LEU A 83 19.92 -10.60 14.91
N ALA A 84 20.31 -10.88 13.66
CA ALA A 84 20.83 -12.18 13.27
C ALA A 84 22.08 -12.56 14.12
N ARG A 85 23.02 -11.63 14.28
CA ARG A 85 24.19 -11.86 15.15
C ARG A 85 23.81 -12.06 16.61
N ALA A 86 22.86 -11.27 17.11
CA ALA A 86 22.44 -11.33 18.51
C ALA A 86 21.75 -12.64 18.89
N GLU A 87 21.03 -13.25 17.96
CA GLU A 87 20.32 -14.52 18.13
C GLU A 87 21.11 -15.73 17.60
N GLY A 88 22.40 -15.54 17.24
CA GLY A 88 23.27 -16.63 16.73
C GLY A 88 22.82 -17.18 15.35
N ALA A 89 22.05 -16.41 14.59
CA ALA A 89 21.54 -16.80 13.29
C ALA A 89 22.52 -16.43 12.16
N HIS A 90 22.35 -17.07 11.00
CA HIS A 90 23.23 -16.85 9.84
C HIS A 90 23.14 -15.39 9.33
N PRO A 91 24.28 -14.76 8.93
CA PRO A 91 24.30 -13.37 8.44
C PRO A 91 23.40 -13.11 7.22
N ALA A 92 23.06 -14.14 6.43
CA ALA A 92 22.15 -14.03 5.28
C ALA A 92 20.75 -13.50 5.64
N TRP A 93 20.34 -13.52 6.90
CA TRP A 93 19.10 -12.90 7.33
C TRP A 93 19.06 -11.38 7.09
N SER A 94 20.19 -10.73 6.87
CA SER A 94 20.26 -9.34 6.40
C SER A 94 19.61 -9.14 5.03
N LEU A 95 19.46 -10.20 4.22
CA LEU A 95 18.77 -10.15 2.92
C LEU A 95 17.30 -9.75 3.05
N ILE A 96 16.64 -9.97 4.19
CA ILE A 96 15.30 -9.42 4.47
C ILE A 96 15.33 -7.89 4.35
N GLY A 97 16.30 -7.24 4.98
CA GLY A 97 16.44 -5.78 4.90
C GLY A 97 16.75 -5.29 3.49
N TRP A 98 17.64 -5.97 2.77
CA TRP A 98 17.96 -5.65 1.38
C TRP A 98 16.77 -5.85 0.44
N GLY A 99 16.07 -6.98 0.58
CA GLY A 99 14.87 -7.27 -0.21
C GLY A 99 13.77 -6.24 0.02
N GLY A 100 13.52 -5.85 1.28
CA GLY A 100 12.55 -4.81 1.61
C GLY A 100 12.91 -3.45 1.03
N VAL A 101 14.16 -3.01 1.15
CA VAL A 101 14.63 -1.75 0.56
C VAL A 101 14.47 -1.77 -0.97
N LEU A 102 14.82 -2.87 -1.63
CA LEU A 102 14.71 -3.01 -3.08
C LEU A 102 13.24 -3.03 -3.53
N ALA A 103 12.36 -3.71 -2.78
CA ALA A 103 10.93 -3.68 -3.04
C ALA A 103 10.36 -2.27 -2.94
N GLY A 104 10.74 -1.51 -1.90
CA GLY A 104 10.36 -0.11 -1.75
C GLY A 104 10.80 0.77 -2.94
N PHE A 105 11.98 0.53 -3.49
CA PHE A 105 12.47 1.18 -4.70
C PHE A 105 11.60 0.88 -5.92
N PHE A 106 11.34 -0.40 -6.18
CA PHE A 106 10.54 -0.80 -7.33
C PHE A 106 9.11 -0.27 -7.21
N ILE A 107 8.50 -0.39 -6.04
CA ILE A 107 7.16 0.15 -5.82
C ILE A 107 7.14 1.66 -6.04
N LEU A 108 8.03 2.42 -5.41
CA LEU A 108 8.00 3.88 -5.53
C LEU A 108 8.23 4.35 -6.97
N SER A 109 9.01 3.63 -7.78
CA SER A 109 9.30 4.01 -9.17
C SER A 109 8.05 4.05 -10.05
N TYR A 110 7.12 3.11 -9.90
CA TYR A 110 5.85 3.14 -10.64
C TYR A 110 4.73 3.86 -9.87
N TYR A 111 4.73 3.78 -8.55
CA TYR A 111 3.75 4.41 -7.68
C TYR A 111 3.74 5.94 -7.84
N SER A 112 4.92 6.55 -7.99
CA SER A 112 5.07 7.99 -8.21
C SER A 112 4.55 8.44 -9.57
N VAL A 113 4.51 7.58 -10.57
CA VAL A 113 3.88 7.85 -11.87
C VAL A 113 2.37 7.92 -11.72
N ILE A 114 1.76 6.92 -11.06
CA ILE A 114 0.30 6.90 -10.79
C ILE A 114 -0.10 8.06 -9.88
N ALA A 115 0.69 8.38 -8.87
CA ALA A 115 0.47 9.55 -8.03
C ALA A 115 0.59 10.87 -8.81
N GLY A 116 1.45 10.91 -9.82
CA GLY A 116 1.52 12.00 -10.80
C GLY A 116 0.22 12.16 -11.60
N TRP A 117 -0.40 11.05 -12.03
CA TRP A 117 -1.74 11.10 -12.66
C TRP A 117 -2.78 11.70 -11.72
N ALA A 118 -2.75 11.32 -10.43
CA ALA A 118 -3.67 11.90 -9.45
C ALA A 118 -3.51 13.42 -9.33
N ILE A 119 -2.26 13.94 -9.32
CA ILE A 119 -2.01 15.40 -9.34
C ILE A 119 -2.57 16.03 -10.61
N ALA A 120 -2.30 15.45 -11.79
CA ALA A 120 -2.85 15.95 -13.06
C ALA A 120 -4.38 16.03 -13.03
N TYR A 121 -5.04 15.04 -12.41
CA TYR A 121 -6.49 14.96 -12.29
C TYR A 121 -7.07 15.96 -11.28
N VAL A 122 -6.33 16.37 -10.26
CA VAL A 122 -6.73 17.51 -9.41
C VAL A 122 -6.96 18.74 -10.26
N PHE A 123 -6.01 19.10 -11.13
CA PHE A 123 -6.13 20.30 -11.99
C PHE A 123 -7.19 20.14 -13.07
N ARG A 124 -7.33 18.95 -13.66
CA ARG A 124 -8.36 18.66 -14.68
C ARG A 124 -9.76 18.73 -14.09
N ALA A 125 -9.99 18.13 -12.93
CA ALA A 125 -11.27 18.19 -12.23
C ALA A 125 -11.60 19.63 -11.81
N ALA A 126 -10.66 20.35 -11.22
CA ALA A 126 -10.83 21.76 -10.84
C ALA A 126 -11.12 22.66 -12.04
N GLY A 127 -10.53 22.37 -13.20
CA GLY A 127 -10.79 23.08 -14.46
C GLY A 127 -12.10 22.69 -15.15
N GLY A 128 -12.89 21.76 -14.59
CA GLY A 128 -14.18 21.35 -15.14
C GLY A 128 -14.09 20.46 -16.40
N VAL A 129 -12.92 19.86 -16.68
CA VAL A 129 -12.68 19.03 -17.89
C VAL A 129 -13.66 17.87 -18.01
N PHE A 130 -14.14 17.34 -16.88
CA PHE A 130 -15.06 16.20 -16.85
C PHE A 130 -16.54 16.60 -16.90
N SER A 131 -16.89 17.89 -16.81
CA SER A 131 -18.28 18.34 -16.76
C SER A 131 -19.00 18.10 -18.10
N GLY A 132 -20.01 17.23 -18.09
CA GLY A 132 -20.81 16.91 -19.27
C GLY A 132 -20.10 16.06 -20.34
N ILE A 133 -18.94 15.52 -20.04
CA ILE A 133 -18.19 14.65 -20.95
C ILE A 133 -18.73 13.21 -20.90
N ASP A 134 -18.77 12.53 -22.02
CA ASP A 134 -19.17 11.13 -22.11
C ASP A 134 -18.00 10.14 -21.79
N ALA A 135 -18.32 8.86 -21.76
CA ALA A 135 -17.33 7.81 -21.46
C ALA A 135 -16.18 7.77 -22.49
N ALA A 136 -16.47 8.06 -23.77
CA ALA A 136 -15.44 8.09 -24.81
C ALA A 136 -14.47 9.26 -24.60
N GLY A 137 -15.02 10.45 -24.27
CA GLY A 137 -14.22 11.63 -23.97
C GLY A 137 -13.35 11.45 -22.72
N VAL A 138 -13.87 10.80 -21.65
CA VAL A 138 -13.05 10.51 -20.46
C VAL A 138 -11.90 9.55 -20.78
N LYS A 139 -12.15 8.50 -21.58
CA LYS A 139 -11.08 7.60 -22.05
C LYS A 139 -10.03 8.35 -22.87
N GLN A 140 -10.46 9.28 -23.72
CA GLN A 140 -9.54 10.12 -24.48
C GLN A 140 -8.70 11.02 -23.57
N VAL A 141 -9.32 11.69 -22.58
CA VAL A 141 -8.59 12.52 -21.59
C VAL A 141 -7.51 11.71 -20.85
N PHE A 142 -7.81 10.44 -20.50
CA PHE A 142 -6.83 9.56 -19.89
C PHE A 142 -5.76 9.12 -20.89
N GLY A 143 -6.15 8.73 -22.11
CA GLY A 143 -5.23 8.37 -23.20
C GLY A 143 -4.24 9.50 -23.50
N ASP A 144 -4.75 10.71 -23.71
CA ASP A 144 -3.92 11.92 -23.98
C ASP A 144 -2.93 12.21 -22.83
N LEU A 145 -3.23 11.77 -21.61
CA LEU A 145 -2.28 11.91 -20.50
C LEU A 145 -1.18 10.87 -20.57
N VAL A 146 -1.53 9.59 -20.74
CA VAL A 146 -0.56 8.48 -20.62
C VAL A 146 0.28 8.33 -21.88
N GLU A 147 -0.22 8.79 -23.02
CA GLU A 147 0.51 8.80 -24.30
C GLU A 147 1.53 9.94 -24.41
N ASP A 148 1.44 10.98 -23.55
CA ASP A 148 2.35 12.11 -23.56
C ASP A 148 3.48 11.92 -22.53
N PRO A 149 4.70 11.49 -22.92
CA PRO A 149 5.79 11.23 -22.00
C PRO A 149 6.28 12.49 -21.28
N GLU A 150 6.23 13.66 -21.92
CA GLU A 150 6.72 14.92 -21.31
C GLU A 150 5.82 15.33 -20.14
N ARG A 151 4.50 15.25 -20.32
CA ARG A 151 3.53 15.52 -19.23
C ARG A 151 3.66 14.51 -18.10
N LEU A 152 3.82 13.22 -18.41
CA LEU A 152 4.03 12.21 -17.38
C LEU A 152 5.31 12.44 -16.60
N ILE A 153 6.42 12.79 -17.27
CA ILE A 153 7.68 13.12 -16.60
C ILE A 153 7.51 14.34 -15.69
N ALA A 154 6.80 15.37 -16.14
CA ALA A 154 6.58 16.58 -15.35
C ALA A 154 5.80 16.26 -14.03
N TRP A 155 4.69 15.52 -14.11
CA TRP A 155 3.90 15.14 -12.94
C TRP A 155 4.63 14.17 -12.01
N HIS A 156 5.32 13.18 -12.56
CA HIS A 156 6.19 12.27 -11.82
C HIS A 156 7.28 13.05 -11.07
N THR A 157 7.96 13.99 -11.75
CA THR A 157 9.01 14.83 -11.15
C THR A 157 8.44 15.66 -9.99
N LEU A 158 7.29 16.29 -10.18
CA LEU A 158 6.63 17.07 -9.13
C LEU A 158 6.36 16.23 -7.88
N PHE A 159 5.74 15.04 -8.07
CA PHE A 159 5.44 14.15 -6.95
C PHE A 159 6.71 13.65 -6.24
N MET A 160 7.75 13.29 -7.00
CA MET A 160 9.03 12.87 -6.44
C MET A 160 9.69 13.99 -5.64
N LEU A 161 9.71 15.24 -6.15
CA LEU A 161 10.24 16.38 -5.41
C LEU A 161 9.49 16.64 -4.11
N MET A 162 8.15 16.59 -4.13
CA MET A 162 7.33 16.71 -2.92
C MET A 162 7.72 15.67 -1.87
N SER A 163 7.90 14.42 -2.27
CA SER A 163 8.27 13.32 -1.38
C SER A 163 9.69 13.48 -0.83
N MET A 164 10.65 13.82 -1.70
CA MET A 164 12.06 13.99 -1.30
C MET A 164 12.27 15.16 -0.35
N VAL A 165 11.56 16.28 -0.52
CA VAL A 165 11.63 17.44 0.39
C VAL A 165 11.21 17.03 1.81
N VAL A 166 10.19 16.21 1.98
CA VAL A 166 9.75 15.73 3.29
C VAL A 166 10.80 14.81 3.92
N VAL A 167 11.28 13.81 3.19
CA VAL A 167 12.25 12.83 3.69
C VAL A 167 13.60 13.49 4.04
N ALA A 168 14.04 14.44 3.23
CA ALA A 168 15.29 15.18 3.47
C ALA A 168 15.29 15.96 4.79
N ARG A 169 14.11 16.41 5.27
CA ARG A 169 13.96 17.13 6.53
C ARG A 169 14.07 16.24 7.78
N GLY A 170 14.09 14.92 7.61
CA GLY A 170 14.24 13.94 8.69
C GLY A 170 12.97 13.58 9.43
N VAL A 171 13.11 12.78 10.49
CA VAL A 171 11.96 12.17 11.17
C VAL A 171 11.04 13.22 11.75
N ARG A 172 11.52 14.11 12.64
CA ARG A 172 10.66 15.09 13.35
C ARG A 172 10.22 16.26 12.47
N ALA A 173 11.17 16.89 11.77
CA ALA A 173 10.88 18.11 11.00
C ALA A 173 10.24 17.83 9.63
N GLY A 174 10.36 16.60 9.13
CA GLY A 174 9.81 16.15 7.85
C GLY A 174 8.65 15.18 8.03
N LEU A 175 8.96 13.91 8.29
CA LEU A 175 7.98 12.82 8.34
C LEU A 175 6.86 13.07 9.35
N GLU A 176 7.21 13.36 10.61
CA GLU A 176 6.25 13.60 11.68
C GLU A 176 5.33 14.78 11.34
N LYS A 177 5.91 15.89 10.89
CA LYS A 177 5.14 17.08 10.52
C LYS A 177 4.21 16.80 9.33
N ALA A 178 4.67 16.04 8.33
CA ALA A 178 3.84 15.69 7.17
C ALA A 178 2.63 14.85 7.60
N VAL A 179 2.83 13.75 8.33
CA VAL A 179 1.73 12.86 8.72
C VAL A 179 0.75 13.52 9.69
N THR A 180 1.21 14.44 10.55
CA THR A 180 0.34 15.20 11.47
C THR A 180 -0.68 16.05 10.72
N TRP A 181 -0.38 16.51 9.50
CA TRP A 181 -1.29 17.29 8.67
C TRP A 181 -2.03 16.41 7.64
N LEU A 182 -1.31 15.53 6.96
CA LEU A 182 -1.88 14.73 5.88
C LEU A 182 -2.94 13.75 6.38
N MET A 183 -2.71 13.08 7.52
CA MET A 183 -3.63 12.04 7.97
C MET A 183 -4.99 12.61 8.43
N PRO A 184 -5.07 13.65 9.29
CA PRO A 184 -6.35 14.27 9.61
C PRO A 184 -7.06 14.84 8.39
N ALA A 185 -6.33 15.49 7.47
CA ALA A 185 -6.91 16.03 6.24
C ALA A 185 -7.49 14.92 5.35
N LEU A 186 -6.80 13.78 5.22
CA LEU A 186 -7.27 12.59 4.51
C LEU A 186 -8.59 12.07 5.11
N PHE A 187 -8.66 11.91 6.44
CA PHE A 187 -9.89 11.46 7.11
C PHE A 187 -11.05 12.44 6.91
N VAL A 188 -10.80 13.74 7.02
CA VAL A 188 -11.83 14.76 6.77
C VAL A 188 -12.33 14.70 5.33
N LEU A 189 -11.44 14.64 4.35
CA LEU A 189 -11.81 14.52 2.94
C LEU A 189 -12.62 13.25 2.67
N LEU A 190 -12.23 12.14 3.29
CA LEU A 190 -12.93 10.87 3.13
C LEU A 190 -14.36 10.94 3.70
N ILE A 191 -14.56 11.57 4.87
CA ILE A 191 -15.89 11.81 5.44
C ILE A 191 -16.73 12.71 4.53
N VAL A 192 -16.13 13.75 3.96
CA VAL A 192 -16.80 14.64 2.99
C VAL A 192 -17.25 13.85 1.77
N MET A 193 -16.42 12.94 1.24
CA MET A 193 -16.76 12.09 0.10
C MET A 193 -17.90 11.11 0.42
N VAL A 194 -17.94 10.53 1.62
CA VAL A 194 -19.08 9.70 2.07
C VAL A 194 -20.36 10.56 2.15
N GLY A 195 -20.26 11.76 2.74
CA GLY A 195 -21.39 12.71 2.78
C GLY A 195 -21.94 13.04 1.38
N TYR A 196 -21.07 13.19 0.40
CA TYR A 196 -21.47 13.36 -0.99
C TYR A 196 -22.15 12.09 -1.54
N ALA A 197 -21.56 10.92 -1.33
CA ALA A 197 -22.09 9.64 -1.77
C ALA A 197 -23.49 9.36 -1.18
N MET A 198 -23.78 9.78 0.05
CA MET A 198 -25.11 9.64 0.68
C MET A 198 -26.23 10.37 -0.09
N ASN A 199 -25.90 11.38 -0.88
CA ASN A 199 -26.86 12.16 -1.67
C ASN A 199 -26.99 11.68 -3.12
N THR A 200 -26.38 10.56 -3.51
CA THR A 200 -26.42 10.05 -4.89
C THR A 200 -27.68 9.28 -5.26
N GLY A 201 -28.46 8.85 -4.26
CA GLY A 201 -29.62 7.97 -4.44
C GLY A 201 -29.31 6.47 -4.37
N SER A 202 -28.06 6.03 -4.61
CA SER A 202 -27.63 4.62 -4.59
C SER A 202 -26.78 4.25 -3.37
N PHE A 203 -26.86 5.01 -2.29
CA PHE A 203 -26.03 4.76 -1.09
C PHE A 203 -26.33 3.40 -0.46
N ALA A 204 -27.61 3.03 -0.34
CA ALA A 204 -28.00 1.72 0.21
C ALA A 204 -27.51 0.55 -0.67
N GLU A 205 -27.53 0.70 -1.99
CA GLU A 205 -27.02 -0.29 -2.93
C GLU A 205 -25.51 -0.48 -2.79
N GLY A 206 -24.76 0.63 -2.68
CA GLY A 206 -23.31 0.60 -2.44
C GLY A 206 -22.95 -0.07 -1.12
N LEU A 207 -23.72 0.20 -0.03
CA LEU A 207 -23.53 -0.48 1.25
C LEU A 207 -23.85 -1.97 1.17
N LYS A 208 -24.96 -2.32 0.51
CA LYS A 208 -25.35 -3.70 0.28
C LYS A 208 -24.22 -4.46 -0.43
N PHE A 209 -23.71 -3.92 -1.51
CA PHE A 209 -22.60 -4.51 -2.26
C PHE A 209 -21.34 -4.70 -1.41
N LEU A 210 -21.00 -3.72 -0.57
CA LEU A 210 -19.77 -3.74 0.23
C LEU A 210 -19.86 -4.68 1.45
N PHE A 211 -21.05 -4.86 2.03
CA PHE A 211 -21.20 -5.54 3.32
C PHE A 211 -22.08 -6.79 3.27
N GLU A 212 -22.90 -7.00 2.23
CA GLU A 212 -23.69 -8.21 2.09
C GLU A 212 -22.84 -9.28 1.36
N PRO A 213 -22.50 -10.40 2.04
CA PRO A 213 -21.62 -11.40 1.45
C PRO A 213 -22.34 -12.25 0.41
N ASP A 214 -21.79 -12.32 -0.79
CA ASP A 214 -22.19 -13.24 -1.86
C ASP A 214 -21.04 -14.24 -2.09
N PHE A 215 -21.11 -15.38 -1.42
CA PHE A 215 -20.07 -16.41 -1.50
C PHE A 215 -20.06 -17.15 -2.85
N ASP A 216 -21.14 -17.15 -3.59
CA ASP A 216 -21.16 -17.76 -4.91
C ASP A 216 -20.25 -16.98 -5.88
N LYS A 217 -20.33 -15.65 -5.86
CA LYS A 217 -19.43 -14.80 -6.65
C LYS A 217 -17.97 -14.85 -6.19
N LEU A 218 -17.72 -15.17 -4.92
CA LEU A 218 -16.36 -15.30 -4.41
C LEU A 218 -15.71 -16.63 -4.81
N LEU A 219 -16.48 -17.73 -4.78
CA LEU A 219 -15.94 -19.08 -4.91
C LEU A 219 -16.02 -19.64 -6.33
N TYR A 220 -16.89 -19.10 -7.17
CA TYR A 220 -17.08 -19.59 -8.53
C TYR A 220 -16.61 -18.55 -9.56
N ALA A 221 -15.60 -18.95 -10.36
CA ALA A 221 -15.25 -18.24 -11.57
C ALA A 221 -16.14 -18.77 -12.71
N CYS A 222 -16.96 -17.92 -13.30
CA CYS A 222 -17.89 -18.29 -14.35
C CYS A 222 -17.47 -17.66 -15.67
N GLU A 223 -17.25 -18.48 -16.68
CA GLU A 223 -16.92 -18.03 -18.05
C GLU A 223 -18.00 -18.49 -19.03
N MET A 224 -18.21 -17.71 -20.09
CA MET A 224 -19.08 -18.09 -21.20
C MET A 224 -18.28 -18.94 -22.20
N VAL A 225 -18.53 -20.25 -22.22
CA VAL A 225 -17.92 -21.18 -23.15
C VAL A 225 -19.01 -21.73 -24.07
N ASP A 226 -18.86 -21.55 -25.38
CA ASP A 226 -19.81 -21.99 -26.41
C ASP A 226 -21.27 -21.55 -26.18
N GLY A 227 -21.47 -20.36 -25.57
CA GLY A 227 -22.79 -19.81 -25.28
C GLY A 227 -23.48 -20.37 -24.02
N ALA A 228 -22.79 -21.24 -23.26
CA ALA A 228 -23.22 -21.72 -21.94
C ALA A 228 -22.32 -21.15 -20.85
N GLN A 229 -22.92 -20.78 -19.72
CA GLN A 229 -22.15 -20.35 -18.55
C GLN A 229 -21.56 -21.58 -17.86
N GLN A 230 -20.23 -21.69 -17.82
CA GLN A 230 -19.51 -22.70 -17.06
C GLN A 230 -18.86 -22.04 -15.84
N CYS A 231 -19.12 -22.61 -14.67
CA CYS A 231 -18.61 -22.11 -13.41
C CYS A 231 -17.71 -23.17 -12.76
N GLU A 232 -16.50 -22.78 -12.42
CA GLU A 232 -15.53 -23.63 -11.70
C GLU A 232 -15.21 -23.01 -10.33
N ILE A 233 -14.93 -23.87 -9.35
CA ILE A 233 -14.51 -23.40 -8.02
C ILE A 233 -13.11 -22.80 -8.14
N SER A 234 -12.97 -21.55 -7.71
CA SER A 234 -11.71 -20.80 -7.74
C SER A 234 -11.31 -20.31 -6.35
N GLY A 235 -10.09 -20.59 -5.93
CA GLY A 235 -9.47 -20.01 -4.76
C GLY A 235 -8.79 -18.65 -5.01
N ALA A 236 -8.76 -18.17 -6.26
CA ALA A 236 -8.06 -16.96 -6.65
C ALA A 236 -8.49 -15.70 -5.85
N PRO A 237 -9.78 -15.43 -5.59
CA PRO A 237 -10.17 -14.27 -4.80
C PRO A 237 -9.62 -14.27 -3.36
N ILE A 238 -9.49 -15.44 -2.74
CA ILE A 238 -8.90 -15.58 -1.38
C ILE A 238 -7.43 -15.18 -1.42
N LEU A 239 -6.72 -15.59 -2.47
CA LEU A 239 -5.30 -15.27 -2.65
C LEU A 239 -5.08 -13.80 -3.01
N VAL A 240 -5.98 -13.21 -3.80
CA VAL A 240 -6.02 -11.76 -4.06
C VAL A 240 -6.23 -10.99 -2.75
N ALA A 241 -7.17 -11.40 -1.90
CA ALA A 241 -7.43 -10.77 -0.61
C ALA A 241 -6.21 -10.82 0.32
N LEU A 242 -5.53 -11.97 0.37
CA LEU A 242 -4.32 -12.13 1.19
C LEU A 242 -3.14 -11.32 0.63
N GLY A 243 -2.92 -11.33 -0.69
CA GLY A 243 -1.90 -10.48 -1.35
C GLY A 243 -2.17 -8.99 -1.11
N HIS A 244 -3.45 -8.59 -1.18
CA HIS A 244 -3.83 -7.21 -0.88
C HIS A 244 -3.59 -6.83 0.59
N ALA A 245 -3.80 -7.76 1.54
CA ALA A 245 -3.50 -7.51 2.96
C ALA A 245 -2.00 -7.19 3.20
N PHE A 246 -1.09 -7.81 2.47
CA PHE A 246 0.34 -7.44 2.49
C PHE A 246 0.60 -6.05 1.94
N PHE A 247 -0.01 -5.77 0.80
CA PHE A 247 0.19 -4.50 0.09
C PHE A 247 -0.36 -3.32 0.90
N THR A 248 -1.60 -3.41 1.38
CA THR A 248 -2.26 -2.31 2.10
C THR A 248 -1.57 -1.99 3.43
N LEU A 249 -1.11 -2.99 4.17
CA LEU A 249 -0.41 -2.81 5.45
C LEU A 249 1.09 -2.48 5.29
N SER A 250 1.58 -2.31 4.07
CA SER A 250 3.00 -2.01 3.77
C SER A 250 3.99 -3.03 4.37
N LEU A 251 3.63 -4.33 4.33
CA LEU A 251 4.43 -5.41 4.92
C LEU A 251 5.48 -5.94 3.95
N GLY A 252 6.61 -6.41 4.48
CA GLY A 252 7.68 -7.02 3.69
C GLY A 252 8.63 -6.05 3.00
N MET A 253 8.33 -4.74 3.00
CA MET A 253 9.14 -3.71 2.32
C MET A 253 10.05 -2.90 3.27
N GLY A 254 10.10 -3.25 4.54
CA GLY A 254 10.96 -2.58 5.52
C GLY A 254 10.47 -1.20 6.01
N ALA A 255 9.39 -0.65 5.46
CA ALA A 255 8.83 0.63 5.86
C ALA A 255 8.32 0.59 7.31
N ILE A 256 7.53 -0.41 7.67
CA ILE A 256 7.04 -0.61 9.04
C ILE A 256 8.20 -0.91 9.99
N MET A 257 9.23 -1.65 9.54
CA MET A 257 10.42 -1.94 10.34
C MET A 257 11.23 -0.66 10.65
N VAL A 258 11.47 0.20 9.66
CA VAL A 258 12.20 1.46 9.90
C VAL A 258 11.39 2.40 10.79
N TYR A 259 10.08 2.49 10.61
CA TYR A 259 9.21 3.30 11.48
C TYR A 259 9.17 2.74 12.91
N GLY A 260 9.15 1.42 13.06
CA GLY A 260 9.30 0.72 14.33
C GLY A 260 10.63 1.06 15.03
N SER A 261 11.72 1.27 14.27
CA SER A 261 13.01 1.67 14.83
C SER A 261 13.01 3.03 15.52
N TYR A 262 12.06 3.91 15.14
CA TYR A 262 11.85 5.23 15.73
C TYR A 262 10.79 5.22 16.85
N MET A 263 10.15 4.07 17.12
CA MET A 263 9.07 3.95 18.12
C MET A 263 9.60 4.15 19.54
N PRO A 264 8.91 4.95 20.40
CA PRO A 264 9.24 5.08 21.81
C PRO A 264 9.17 3.73 22.55
N LYS A 265 10.06 3.47 23.50
CA LYS A 265 10.17 2.18 24.20
C LYS A 265 8.90 1.82 25.01
N GLN A 266 8.26 2.81 25.61
CA GLN A 266 7.09 2.61 26.47
C GLN A 266 5.80 2.30 25.65
N SER A 267 5.85 2.45 24.34
CA SER A 267 4.69 2.22 23.49
C SER A 267 4.42 0.71 23.30
N SER A 268 3.16 0.31 23.43
CA SER A 268 2.74 -1.08 23.15
C SER A 268 2.84 -1.39 21.67
N ILE A 269 3.62 -2.40 21.28
CA ILE A 269 3.72 -2.87 19.89
C ILE A 269 2.38 -3.44 19.44
N ALA A 270 1.83 -4.41 20.18
CA ALA A 270 0.59 -5.07 19.81
C ALA A 270 -0.57 -4.09 19.69
N GLY A 271 -0.78 -3.22 20.70
CA GLY A 271 -1.85 -2.25 20.66
C GLY A 271 -1.66 -1.19 19.57
N SER A 272 -0.43 -0.90 19.14
CA SER A 272 -0.19 0.02 18.02
C SER A 272 -0.42 -0.69 16.67
N ALA A 273 0.08 -1.90 16.48
CA ALA A 273 -0.10 -2.67 15.24
C ALA A 273 -1.59 -2.96 14.97
N ILE A 274 -2.34 -3.35 15.99
CA ILE A 274 -3.80 -3.56 15.88
C ILE A 274 -4.49 -2.25 15.48
N LEU A 275 -4.18 -1.14 16.13
CA LEU A 275 -4.81 0.14 15.83
C LEU A 275 -4.46 0.64 14.42
N ILE A 276 -3.21 0.46 13.97
CA ILE A 276 -2.79 0.81 12.60
C ILE A 276 -3.58 -0.03 11.59
N ALA A 277 -3.68 -1.35 11.78
CA ALA A 277 -4.44 -2.23 10.90
C ALA A 277 -5.93 -1.88 10.87
N LEU A 278 -6.52 -1.54 12.01
CA LEU A 278 -7.92 -1.10 12.09
C LEU A 278 -8.15 0.23 11.36
N LEU A 279 -7.24 1.19 11.51
CA LEU A 279 -7.34 2.48 10.81
C LEU A 279 -7.16 2.33 9.30
N ASP A 280 -6.22 1.50 8.86
CA ASP A 280 -6.01 1.17 7.45
C ASP A 280 -7.26 0.52 6.84
N THR A 281 -7.78 -0.50 7.50
CA THR A 281 -9.01 -1.19 7.09
C THR A 281 -10.22 -0.26 7.07
N LEU A 282 -10.36 0.60 8.10
CA LEU A 282 -11.43 1.60 8.15
C LEU A 282 -11.38 2.52 6.95
N VAL A 283 -10.19 3.01 6.55
CA VAL A 283 -10.04 3.85 5.36
C VAL A 283 -10.46 3.11 4.10
N ALA A 284 -10.08 1.84 3.94
CA ALA A 284 -10.47 1.03 2.78
C ALA A 284 -12.00 0.87 2.70
N LEU A 285 -12.65 0.52 3.81
CA LEU A 285 -14.11 0.37 3.87
C LEU A 285 -14.83 1.69 3.61
N VAL A 286 -14.37 2.79 4.24
CA VAL A 286 -14.98 4.12 4.05
C VAL A 286 -14.75 4.64 2.63
N ALA A 287 -13.61 4.32 1.99
CA ALA A 287 -13.39 4.59 0.57
C ALA A 287 -14.38 3.81 -0.31
N GLY A 288 -14.64 2.53 -0.01
CA GLY A 288 -15.69 1.75 -0.67
C GLY A 288 -17.08 2.36 -0.50
N MET A 289 -17.42 2.81 0.72
CA MET A 289 -18.69 3.52 1.01
C MET A 289 -18.82 4.85 0.25
N ALA A 290 -17.71 5.50 -0.09
CA ALA A 290 -17.74 6.70 -0.94
C ALA A 290 -17.82 6.35 -2.42
N ILE A 291 -17.13 5.33 -2.90
CA ILE A 291 -16.95 5.03 -4.32
C ILE A 291 -18.12 4.24 -4.90
N PHE A 292 -18.55 3.13 -4.27
CA PHE A 292 -19.58 2.27 -4.85
C PHE A 292 -20.93 2.94 -5.06
N PRO A 293 -21.46 3.75 -4.11
CA PRO A 293 -22.72 4.49 -4.39
C PRO A 293 -22.61 5.43 -5.59
N ILE A 294 -21.46 6.10 -5.76
CA ILE A 294 -21.22 7.00 -6.90
C ILE A 294 -21.21 6.20 -8.21
N VAL A 295 -20.56 5.02 -8.22
CA VAL A 295 -20.50 4.12 -9.38
C VAL A 295 -21.91 3.65 -9.77
N PHE A 296 -22.68 3.10 -8.81
CA PHE A 296 -24.03 2.59 -9.07
C PHE A 296 -25.04 3.67 -9.45
N ALA A 297 -24.98 4.85 -8.84
CA ALA A 297 -25.84 5.98 -9.21
C ALA A 297 -25.72 6.40 -10.68
N ASN A 298 -24.61 6.07 -11.31
CA ASN A 298 -24.35 6.35 -12.72
C ASN A 298 -24.46 5.12 -13.63
N GLY A 299 -24.98 3.99 -13.12
CA GLY A 299 -25.12 2.75 -13.89
C GLY A 299 -23.79 2.17 -14.37
N LEU A 300 -22.69 2.45 -13.64
CA LEU A 300 -21.34 1.99 -13.98
C LEU A 300 -20.99 0.70 -13.22
N GLU A 301 -20.05 -0.06 -13.76
CA GLU A 301 -19.63 -1.32 -13.15
C GLU A 301 -18.52 -1.12 -12.11
N PRO A 302 -18.63 -1.76 -10.93
CA PRO A 302 -17.63 -1.65 -9.86
C PRO A 302 -16.32 -2.41 -10.17
N GLY A 303 -16.36 -3.38 -11.09
CA GLY A 303 -15.22 -4.21 -11.51
C GLY A 303 -14.49 -3.68 -12.74
N ALA A 304 -14.40 -2.37 -12.92
CA ALA A 304 -13.72 -1.77 -14.08
C ALA A 304 -12.18 -1.79 -14.00
N GLY A 305 -11.61 -2.62 -13.12
CA GLY A 305 -10.17 -2.78 -12.93
C GLY A 305 -9.46 -1.49 -12.51
N PRO A 306 -8.16 -1.36 -12.83
CA PRO A 306 -7.38 -0.14 -12.53
C PRO A 306 -7.96 1.15 -13.12
N GLY A 307 -8.81 1.06 -14.15
CA GLY A 307 -9.52 2.19 -14.76
C GLY A 307 -10.59 2.85 -13.89
N LEU A 308 -11.06 2.16 -12.82
CA LEU A 308 -12.14 2.63 -11.95
C LEU A 308 -11.94 4.08 -11.48
N ILE A 309 -10.76 4.44 -11.03
CA ILE A 309 -10.47 5.77 -10.47
C ILE A 309 -10.27 6.83 -11.55
N PHE A 310 -9.57 6.50 -12.64
CA PHE A 310 -9.15 7.49 -13.63
C PHE A 310 -10.05 7.56 -14.86
N GLN A 311 -10.97 6.61 -15.02
CA GLN A 311 -11.94 6.60 -16.12
C GLN A 311 -13.38 6.57 -15.58
N THR A 312 -13.75 5.59 -14.75
CA THR A 312 -15.13 5.42 -14.29
C THR A 312 -15.58 6.55 -13.37
N LEU A 313 -14.84 6.92 -12.34
CA LEU A 313 -15.23 8.00 -11.43
C LEU A 313 -15.28 9.40 -12.09
N PRO A 314 -14.39 9.79 -13.00
CA PRO A 314 -14.55 11.05 -13.73
C PRO A 314 -15.85 11.15 -14.56
N ILE A 315 -16.34 10.02 -15.13
CA ILE A 315 -17.64 10.00 -15.79
C ILE A 315 -18.75 10.34 -14.79
N ALA A 316 -18.72 9.69 -13.62
CA ALA A 316 -19.69 9.93 -12.56
C ALA A 316 -19.65 11.39 -12.07
N PHE A 317 -18.47 11.90 -11.74
CA PHE A 317 -18.31 13.30 -11.32
C PHE A 317 -18.73 14.29 -12.40
N GLY A 318 -18.52 13.96 -13.67
CA GLY A 318 -18.91 14.81 -14.80
C GLY A 318 -20.42 14.99 -14.96
N SER A 319 -21.21 14.01 -14.52
CA SER A 319 -22.68 13.98 -14.65
C SER A 319 -23.43 14.42 -13.39
N MET A 320 -22.77 14.40 -12.22
CA MET A 320 -23.42 14.63 -10.93
C MET A 320 -23.38 16.11 -10.48
N PRO A 321 -24.42 16.62 -9.75
CA PRO A 321 -24.38 17.95 -9.16
C PRO A 321 -23.18 18.14 -8.22
N GLY A 322 -22.43 19.23 -8.40
CA GLY A 322 -21.23 19.50 -7.61
C GLY A 322 -20.02 18.62 -7.94
N GLY A 323 -20.11 17.77 -8.95
CA GLY A 323 -19.08 16.78 -9.30
C GLY A 323 -17.71 17.40 -9.60
N GLN A 324 -17.65 18.62 -10.14
CA GLN A 324 -16.38 19.35 -10.31
C GLN A 324 -15.67 19.55 -8.98
N LEU A 325 -16.38 20.02 -7.94
CA LEU A 325 -15.80 20.23 -6.61
C LEU A 325 -15.42 18.89 -5.95
N PHE A 326 -16.37 17.95 -5.90
CA PHE A 326 -16.15 16.67 -5.21
C PHE A 326 -15.14 15.78 -5.95
N GLY A 327 -15.11 15.81 -7.27
CA GLY A 327 -14.07 15.17 -8.07
C GLY A 327 -12.68 15.76 -7.79
N THR A 328 -12.57 17.09 -7.67
CA THR A 328 -11.33 17.74 -7.27
C THR A 328 -10.89 17.29 -5.87
N LEU A 329 -11.80 17.31 -4.89
CA LEU A 329 -11.51 16.87 -3.51
C LEU A 329 -11.12 15.39 -3.46
N PHE A 330 -11.74 14.55 -4.28
CA PHE A 330 -11.40 13.14 -4.40
C PHE A 330 -9.95 12.94 -4.89
N PHE A 331 -9.52 13.64 -5.93
CA PHE A 331 -8.14 13.53 -6.41
C PHE A 331 -7.14 14.17 -5.45
N VAL A 332 -7.49 15.21 -4.69
CA VAL A 332 -6.67 15.74 -3.59
C VAL A 332 -6.52 14.68 -2.48
N LEU A 333 -7.60 14.00 -2.11
CA LEU A 333 -7.57 12.88 -1.17
C LEU A 333 -6.60 11.78 -1.64
N LEU A 334 -6.68 11.42 -2.93
CA LEU A 334 -5.83 10.41 -3.54
C LEU A 334 -4.34 10.82 -3.51
N VAL A 335 -4.03 12.09 -3.80
CA VAL A 335 -2.66 12.64 -3.70
C VAL A 335 -2.14 12.57 -2.26
N PHE A 336 -2.95 12.92 -1.25
CA PHE A 336 -2.54 12.87 0.14
C PHE A 336 -2.24 11.44 0.60
N ALA A 337 -3.09 10.48 0.23
CA ALA A 337 -2.88 9.08 0.49
C ALA A 337 -1.60 8.55 -0.19
N ALA A 338 -1.40 8.89 -1.47
CA ALA A 338 -0.21 8.51 -2.20
C ALA A 338 1.07 9.11 -1.59
N TRP A 339 1.00 10.37 -1.16
CA TRP A 339 2.17 11.09 -0.65
C TRP A 339 2.65 10.54 0.70
N SER A 340 1.73 10.24 1.64
CA SER A 340 2.08 9.65 2.94
C SER A 340 2.77 8.28 2.78
N SER A 341 2.30 7.44 1.86
CA SER A 341 2.92 6.13 1.58
C SER A 341 4.27 6.26 0.87
N ALA A 342 4.40 7.17 -0.11
CA ALA A 342 5.66 7.39 -0.83
C ALA A 342 6.80 7.79 0.09
N ILE A 343 6.52 8.63 1.10
CA ILE A 343 7.49 9.06 2.11
C ILE A 343 8.06 7.84 2.87
N SER A 344 7.22 6.87 3.20
CA SER A 344 7.62 5.68 3.94
C SER A 344 8.42 4.67 3.11
N LEU A 345 8.12 4.55 1.81
CA LEU A 345 8.80 3.64 0.89
C LEU A 345 10.29 3.96 0.73
N ILE A 346 10.66 5.22 0.78
CA ILE A 346 12.04 5.65 0.55
C ILE A 346 12.86 5.74 1.84
N GLU A 347 12.21 5.89 2.99
CA GLU A 347 12.88 6.07 4.28
C GLU A 347 13.88 4.95 4.63
N PRO A 348 13.60 3.65 4.39
CA PRO A 348 14.55 2.57 4.65
C PRO A 348 15.90 2.74 3.95
N ALA A 349 15.88 3.15 2.69
CA ALA A 349 17.09 3.36 1.88
C ALA A 349 17.87 4.59 2.35
N VAL A 350 17.18 5.69 2.62
CA VAL A 350 17.79 6.93 3.11
C VAL A 350 18.43 6.71 4.49
N ALA A 351 17.72 6.02 5.39
CA ALA A 351 18.26 5.68 6.71
C ALA A 351 19.55 4.86 6.58
N TRP A 352 19.59 3.86 5.70
CA TRP A 352 20.78 3.04 5.48
C TRP A 352 21.99 3.85 4.95
N LEU A 353 21.78 4.76 4.00
CA LEU A 353 22.85 5.62 3.47
C LEU A 353 23.42 6.56 4.57
N VAL A 354 22.55 7.12 5.39
CA VAL A 354 22.97 7.96 6.52
C VAL A 354 23.78 7.14 7.52
N GLU A 355 23.33 5.92 7.86
CA GLU A 355 23.97 5.04 8.84
C GLU A 355 25.33 4.50 8.37
N ASN A 356 25.44 4.10 7.10
CA ASN A 356 26.60 3.33 6.61
C ASN A 356 27.57 4.16 5.76
N ARG A 357 27.12 5.27 5.19
CA ARG A 357 27.95 6.14 4.35
C ARG A 357 28.19 7.52 4.98
N GLY A 358 27.64 7.78 6.16
CA GLY A 358 27.77 9.07 6.84
C GLY A 358 27.22 10.26 6.03
N MET A 359 26.32 9.99 5.07
CA MET A 359 25.70 11.03 4.25
C MET A 359 24.75 11.88 5.07
N THR A 360 24.66 13.17 4.77
CA THR A 360 23.55 14.00 5.26
C THR A 360 22.23 13.50 4.67
N ARG A 361 21.13 13.63 5.40
CA ARG A 361 19.81 13.21 4.91
C ARG A 361 19.43 13.83 3.59
N VAL A 362 19.79 15.11 3.37
CA VAL A 362 19.55 15.80 2.09
C VAL A 362 20.27 15.07 0.94
N ARG A 363 21.57 14.78 1.10
CA ARG A 363 22.32 14.04 0.08
C ARG A 363 21.78 12.63 -0.15
N ALA A 364 21.47 11.90 0.93
CA ALA A 364 20.92 10.56 0.83
C ALA A 364 19.56 10.57 0.11
N ALA A 365 18.64 11.45 0.51
CA ALA A 365 17.33 11.59 -0.15
C ALA A 365 17.47 12.00 -1.63
N SER A 366 18.38 12.93 -1.96
CA SER A 366 18.61 13.35 -3.35
C SER A 366 19.10 12.19 -4.23
N TRP A 367 20.07 11.39 -3.76
CA TRP A 367 20.57 10.25 -4.53
C TRP A 367 19.51 9.17 -4.70
N ILE A 368 18.83 8.80 -3.60
CA ILE A 368 17.77 7.78 -3.66
C ILE A 368 16.62 8.25 -4.53
N GLY A 369 16.20 9.52 -4.37
CA GLY A 369 15.18 10.13 -5.20
C GLY A 369 15.52 10.14 -6.68
N LEU A 370 16.76 10.50 -7.03
CA LEU A 370 17.23 10.51 -8.42
C LEU A 370 17.22 9.09 -9.03
N ILE A 371 17.72 8.08 -8.30
CA ILE A 371 17.75 6.71 -8.82
C ILE A 371 16.31 6.19 -9.00
N THR A 372 15.42 6.44 -8.03
CA THR A 372 14.01 6.04 -8.13
C THR A 372 13.30 6.78 -9.27
N TRP A 373 13.59 8.07 -9.44
CA TRP A 373 13.05 8.87 -10.53
C TRP A 373 13.49 8.34 -11.90
N LEU A 374 14.78 8.02 -12.07
CA LEU A 374 15.29 7.40 -13.30
C LEU A 374 14.61 6.06 -13.60
N LEU A 375 14.42 5.21 -12.59
CA LEU A 375 13.70 3.95 -12.75
C LEU A 375 12.23 4.18 -13.13
N GLY A 376 11.60 5.23 -12.60
CA GLY A 376 10.24 5.65 -12.92
C GLY A 376 10.06 6.07 -14.38
N LEU A 377 11.11 6.55 -15.06
CA LEU A 377 11.06 6.83 -16.50
C LEU A 377 10.74 5.56 -17.31
N GLY A 378 11.28 4.40 -16.91
CA GLY A 378 10.92 3.12 -17.52
C GLY A 378 9.43 2.80 -17.39
N SER A 379 8.84 3.07 -16.22
CA SER A 379 7.39 2.94 -16.00
C SER A 379 6.60 3.91 -16.88
N ILE A 380 7.03 5.17 -17.01
CA ILE A 380 6.40 6.14 -17.91
C ILE A 380 6.45 5.65 -19.35
N PHE A 381 7.61 5.26 -19.83
CA PHE A 381 7.80 4.84 -21.23
C PHE A 381 7.01 3.58 -21.57
N SER A 382 6.70 2.74 -20.61
CA SER A 382 5.86 1.56 -20.86
C SER A 382 4.41 1.87 -21.25
N PHE A 383 3.93 3.09 -20.98
CA PHE A 383 2.59 3.55 -21.41
C PHE A 383 2.60 4.20 -22.81
N ASN A 384 3.77 4.55 -23.35
CA ASN A 384 3.90 5.27 -24.62
C ASN A 384 5.04 4.73 -25.49
N LEU A 385 6.29 5.22 -25.33
CA LEU A 385 7.42 4.89 -26.19
C LEU A 385 7.76 3.39 -26.22
N TRP A 386 7.51 2.67 -25.13
CA TRP A 386 7.76 1.22 -24.95
C TRP A 386 6.50 0.39 -24.85
N SER A 387 5.36 0.87 -25.38
CA SER A 387 4.09 0.11 -25.35
C SER A 387 4.05 -1.08 -26.30
N GLY A 388 4.93 -1.10 -27.34
CA GLY A 388 4.98 -2.16 -28.34
C GLY A 388 5.48 -3.50 -27.79
N GLU A 389 5.06 -4.63 -28.44
CA GLU A 389 5.39 -6.01 -28.03
C GLU A 389 6.90 -6.28 -27.88
N ARG A 390 7.74 -5.62 -28.69
CA ARG A 390 9.21 -5.76 -28.65
C ARG A 390 9.84 -5.35 -27.32
N TYR A 391 9.15 -4.54 -26.52
CA TYR A 391 9.64 -4.04 -25.23
C TYR A 391 9.07 -4.83 -24.06
N LYS A 392 8.14 -5.76 -24.31
CA LYS A 392 7.56 -6.62 -23.29
C LYS A 392 8.51 -7.76 -22.96
N LEU A 393 8.71 -8.01 -21.66
CA LEU A 393 9.47 -9.14 -21.16
C LEU A 393 8.50 -10.11 -20.47
N PHE A 394 8.50 -11.37 -20.86
CA PHE A 394 7.52 -12.37 -20.39
C PHE A 394 6.04 -11.92 -20.59
N GLY A 395 5.76 -11.21 -21.69
CA GLY A 395 4.43 -10.69 -21.99
C GLY A 395 4.00 -9.50 -21.14
N LYS A 396 4.87 -8.95 -20.28
CA LYS A 396 4.60 -7.83 -19.38
C LYS A 396 5.33 -6.58 -19.84
N SER A 397 4.67 -5.41 -19.70
CA SER A 397 5.33 -4.12 -19.84
C SER A 397 6.34 -3.91 -18.71
N PHE A 398 7.19 -2.90 -18.82
CA PHE A 398 8.14 -2.58 -17.75
C PHE A 398 7.42 -2.22 -16.43
N PHE A 399 6.32 -1.47 -16.50
CA PHE A 399 5.45 -1.18 -15.36
C PHE A 399 4.89 -2.47 -14.72
N ASP A 400 4.25 -3.33 -15.54
CA ASP A 400 3.64 -4.58 -15.06
C ASP A 400 4.68 -5.52 -14.47
N LEU A 401 5.90 -5.55 -15.04
CA LEU A 401 6.99 -6.38 -14.55
C LEU A 401 7.45 -5.94 -13.15
N LEU A 402 7.61 -4.63 -12.93
CA LEU A 402 7.99 -4.10 -11.62
C LEU A 402 6.89 -4.30 -10.58
N ASP A 403 5.62 -4.05 -10.95
CA ASP A 403 4.49 -4.30 -10.05
C ASP A 403 4.38 -5.78 -9.69
N TYR A 404 4.44 -6.68 -10.67
CA TYR A 404 4.40 -8.12 -10.44
C TYR A 404 5.55 -8.59 -9.55
N LEU A 405 6.79 -8.17 -9.84
CA LEU A 405 7.97 -8.55 -9.07
C LEU A 405 7.88 -8.04 -7.62
N ALA A 406 7.48 -6.80 -7.44
CA ALA A 406 7.37 -6.22 -6.11
C ALA A 406 6.18 -6.80 -5.33
N ALA A 407 4.95 -6.68 -5.86
CA ALA A 407 3.74 -7.01 -5.13
C ALA A 407 3.50 -8.52 -4.98
N ASN A 408 3.81 -9.32 -6.02
CA ASN A 408 3.48 -10.75 -6.01
C ASN A 408 4.64 -11.65 -5.57
N ILE A 409 5.89 -11.16 -5.64
CA ILE A 409 7.06 -11.96 -5.26
C ILE A 409 7.74 -11.37 -4.02
N MET A 410 8.21 -10.10 -4.07
CA MET A 410 9.10 -9.57 -3.04
C MET A 410 8.37 -9.32 -1.72
N LEU A 411 7.15 -8.76 -1.75
CA LEU A 411 6.39 -8.48 -0.51
C LEU A 411 5.99 -9.77 0.21
N PRO A 412 5.37 -10.78 -0.43
CA PRO A 412 5.05 -12.04 0.22
C PRO A 412 6.29 -12.77 0.74
N LEU A 413 7.37 -12.83 -0.06
CA LEU A 413 8.63 -13.45 0.35
C LEU A 413 9.27 -12.71 1.53
N GLY A 414 9.27 -11.38 1.52
CA GLY A 414 9.73 -10.55 2.63
C GLY A 414 8.95 -10.82 3.91
N GLY A 415 7.62 -10.83 3.83
CA GLY A 415 6.74 -11.15 4.96
C GLY A 415 6.93 -12.57 5.49
N LEU A 416 7.10 -13.55 4.59
CA LEU A 416 7.41 -14.94 4.95
C LEU A 416 8.73 -15.04 5.74
N LEU A 417 9.78 -14.44 5.22
CA LEU A 417 11.09 -14.45 5.86
C LEU A 417 11.08 -13.72 7.21
N ILE A 418 10.35 -12.62 7.33
CA ILE A 418 10.11 -11.90 8.59
C ILE A 418 9.39 -12.82 9.59
N ALA A 419 8.32 -13.50 9.15
CA ALA A 419 7.58 -14.43 10.00
C ALA A 419 8.46 -15.59 10.48
N ILE A 420 9.25 -16.19 9.60
CA ILE A 420 10.19 -17.26 9.94
C ILE A 420 11.25 -16.74 10.92
N PHE A 421 11.86 -15.59 10.67
CA PHE A 421 12.89 -15.05 11.57
C PHE A 421 12.31 -14.74 12.95
N ALA A 422 11.18 -14.03 13.04
CA ALA A 422 10.55 -13.64 14.29
C ALA A 422 10.00 -14.86 15.07
N GLY A 423 9.46 -15.84 14.37
CA GLY A 423 8.85 -17.02 14.97
C GLY A 423 9.85 -18.10 15.41
N TRP A 424 10.88 -18.36 14.60
CA TRP A 424 11.76 -19.52 14.77
C TRP A 424 13.18 -19.17 15.23
N PHE A 425 13.75 -18.07 14.74
CA PHE A 425 15.14 -17.68 15.05
C PHE A 425 15.24 -16.74 16.25
N MET A 426 14.26 -15.85 16.46
CA MET A 426 14.26 -15.05 17.67
C MET A 426 13.93 -15.90 18.90
N SER A 427 14.74 -15.74 19.96
CA SER A 427 14.49 -16.39 21.24
C SER A 427 13.15 -15.93 21.83
N ARG A 428 12.53 -16.83 22.63
CA ARG A 428 11.29 -16.52 23.33
C ARG A 428 11.47 -15.36 24.30
N GLU A 429 12.58 -15.36 25.02
CA GLU A 429 12.92 -14.32 25.98
C GLU A 429 13.05 -12.95 25.31
N SER A 430 13.77 -12.87 24.19
CA SER A 430 13.98 -11.65 23.42
C SER A 430 12.68 -11.05 22.91
N SER A 431 11.82 -11.87 22.30
CA SER A 431 10.56 -11.40 21.72
C SER A 431 9.50 -11.07 22.78
N GLN A 432 9.41 -11.87 23.85
CA GLN A 432 8.45 -11.64 24.93
C GLN A 432 8.79 -10.37 25.73
N HIS A 433 10.08 -10.14 26.01
CA HIS A 433 10.54 -8.91 26.66
C HIS A 433 10.19 -7.67 25.83
N GLU A 434 10.34 -7.77 24.49
CA GLU A 434 10.05 -6.64 23.60
C GLU A 434 8.56 -6.35 23.49
N PHE A 435 7.72 -7.37 23.44
CA PHE A 435 6.26 -7.17 23.38
C PHE A 435 5.65 -6.72 24.69
N ALA A 436 6.18 -7.17 25.84
CA ALA A 436 5.66 -6.88 27.18
C ALA A 436 4.14 -7.13 27.32
N MET A 437 3.62 -8.21 26.69
CA MET A 437 2.20 -8.57 26.71
C MET A 437 1.95 -9.84 27.51
N ALA A 438 0.67 -10.03 27.94
CA ALA A 438 0.26 -11.21 28.70
C ALA A 438 0.49 -12.51 27.93
N GLN A 439 0.84 -13.58 28.67
CA GLN A 439 1.21 -14.89 28.12
C GLN A 439 0.21 -15.48 27.10
N PRO A 440 -1.11 -15.45 27.30
CA PRO A 440 -2.05 -16.00 26.31
C PRO A 440 -1.93 -15.33 24.94
N PHE A 441 -1.87 -14.00 24.92
CA PHE A 441 -1.75 -13.21 23.68
C PHE A 441 -0.40 -13.41 23.00
N TYR A 442 0.69 -13.49 23.79
CA TYR A 442 2.01 -13.81 23.27
C TYR A 442 2.04 -15.20 22.63
N SER A 443 1.46 -16.21 23.30
CA SER A 443 1.42 -17.57 22.79
C SER A 443 0.60 -17.67 21.50
N LEU A 444 -0.52 -16.95 21.43
CA LEU A 444 -1.33 -16.85 20.22
C LEU A 444 -0.53 -16.25 19.08
N TRP A 445 0.06 -15.06 19.26
CA TRP A 445 0.91 -14.43 18.25
C TRP A 445 2.04 -15.36 17.80
N ARG A 446 2.73 -15.99 18.73
CA ARG A 446 3.86 -16.87 18.41
C ARG A 446 3.42 -18.13 17.67
N GLY A 447 2.28 -18.71 17.98
CA GLY A 447 1.69 -19.84 17.26
C GLY A 447 1.30 -19.44 15.82
N THR A 448 0.61 -18.32 15.69
CA THR A 448 0.17 -17.78 14.39
C THR A 448 1.38 -17.48 13.51
N ILE A 449 2.38 -16.73 13.99
CA ILE A 449 3.54 -16.34 13.19
C ILE A 449 4.47 -17.51 12.83
N ARG A 450 4.46 -18.60 13.61
CA ARG A 450 5.24 -19.80 13.34
C ARG A 450 4.63 -20.72 12.29
N PHE A 451 3.33 -20.89 12.31
CA PHE A 451 2.67 -21.96 11.55
C PHE A 451 1.67 -21.40 10.53
N LEU A 452 0.69 -20.65 11.01
CA LEU A 452 -0.43 -20.20 10.17
C LEU A 452 0.00 -19.16 9.13
N THR A 453 0.75 -18.16 9.57
CA THR A 453 1.24 -17.09 8.68
C THR A 453 2.14 -17.61 7.57
N PRO A 454 3.21 -18.44 7.83
CA PRO A 454 4.02 -18.98 6.76
C PRO A 454 3.24 -19.85 5.77
N LEU A 455 2.32 -20.68 6.26
CA LEU A 455 1.48 -21.51 5.39
C LEU A 455 0.63 -20.65 4.45
N ALA A 456 -0.06 -19.65 5.00
CA ALA A 456 -0.89 -18.74 4.21
C ALA A 456 -0.07 -17.98 3.15
N VAL A 457 1.12 -17.48 3.52
CA VAL A 457 1.98 -16.77 2.57
C VAL A 457 2.55 -17.67 1.49
N VAL A 458 2.93 -18.90 1.82
CA VAL A 458 3.39 -19.89 0.82
C VAL A 458 2.27 -20.18 -0.18
N MET A 459 1.02 -20.31 0.25
CA MET A 459 -0.12 -20.51 -0.66
C MET A 459 -0.28 -19.33 -1.64
N VAL A 460 -0.21 -18.08 -1.15
CA VAL A 460 -0.23 -16.90 -2.02
C VAL A 460 0.94 -16.91 -3.01
N PHE A 461 2.12 -17.22 -2.52
CA PHE A 461 3.30 -17.26 -3.38
C PHE A 461 3.18 -18.32 -4.49
N LEU A 462 2.70 -19.52 -4.18
CA LEU A 462 2.50 -20.59 -5.15
C LEU A 462 1.46 -20.21 -6.20
N ASN A 463 0.38 -19.54 -5.81
CA ASN A 463 -0.60 -18.99 -6.74
C ASN A 463 0.00 -17.88 -7.61
N ALA A 464 0.74 -16.95 -7.02
CA ALA A 464 1.34 -15.84 -7.77
C ALA A 464 2.33 -16.31 -8.86
N VAL A 465 2.97 -17.47 -8.67
CA VAL A 465 3.87 -18.07 -9.67
C VAL A 465 3.19 -19.12 -10.56
N GLY A 466 1.86 -19.29 -10.46
CA GLY A 466 1.07 -20.16 -11.32
C GLY A 466 1.21 -21.66 -11.02
N VAL A 467 1.49 -22.03 -9.77
CA VAL A 467 1.57 -23.44 -9.31
C VAL A 467 0.26 -23.91 -8.69
N LEU A 468 -0.54 -23.00 -8.16
CA LEU A 468 -1.90 -23.22 -7.62
C LEU A 468 -2.91 -22.41 -8.42
#